data_3de210434298964a0b662dc51c06fd4e
#
_entry.id   3de210434298964a0b662dc51c06fd4e
#
_cell.length_a   1.000
_cell.length_b   1.000
_cell.length_c   1.000
_cell.angle_alpha   90.00
_cell.angle_beta   90.00
_cell.angle_gamma   90.00
#
_symmetry.space_group_name_H-M   'P 1'
#
loop_
_entity.id
_entity.type
_entity.pdbx_description
1 polymer ?
#
loop_
_entity_poly.entity_id
_entity_poly.type
_entity_poly.pdbx_seq_one_letter_code
_entity_poly.pdbx_strand_id
1 'polypeptide(L)'
;MRRQSRTVGNDDGVTVFDRSPCDLEEKNKERYLLLFGCGPLVIGFLYYELLCPDVFFVRCINHLLGYSFQRLTIPPEFKANCLWRLTRNHLADFLWAQSLAAAMFYLGSLRRRKILITFALSATIATLMELIQISPYILLTYDSFDIVAQLLGVFSALIAWHIFIRKKKGFIHERR
;
A
#
# COMPACT_ATOMS: atom_id res chain seq x y z
N MET A 1 -23.32 4.50 -23.23
CA MET A 1 -24.26 5.22 -22.33
C MET A 1 -23.89 6.69 -22.31
N ARG A 2 -24.73 7.56 -22.88
CA ARG A 2 -24.51 9.03 -22.93
C ARG A 2 -24.77 9.62 -21.54
N ARG A 3 -23.76 10.27 -20.96
CA ARG A 3 -23.91 11.09 -19.74
C ARG A 3 -24.78 12.31 -20.06
N GLN A 4 -25.99 12.38 -19.49
CA GLN A 4 -26.77 13.62 -19.47
C GLN A 4 -26.26 14.48 -18.31
N SER A 5 -25.53 15.54 -18.62
CA SER A 5 -25.22 16.61 -17.69
C SER A 5 -26.50 17.44 -17.48
N ARG A 6 -27.08 17.35 -16.30
CA ARG A 6 -28.18 18.23 -15.88
C ARG A 6 -27.55 19.53 -15.38
N THR A 7 -27.63 20.58 -16.19
CA THR A 7 -27.32 21.94 -15.76
C THR A 7 -28.56 22.51 -15.05
N VAL A 8 -28.47 22.67 -13.74
CA VAL A 8 -29.42 23.46 -12.96
C VAL A 8 -28.85 24.87 -12.95
N GLY A 9 -29.39 25.75 -13.80
CA GLY A 9 -29.06 27.18 -13.81
C GLY A 9 -29.67 27.85 -12.58
N ASN A 10 -28.82 28.39 -11.71
CA ASN A 10 -29.23 29.41 -10.75
C ASN A 10 -28.93 30.79 -11.37
N ASP A 11 -29.82 31.75 -11.21
CA ASP A 11 -29.78 33.07 -11.84
C ASP A 11 -28.52 33.91 -11.55
N ASP A 12 -27.64 33.44 -10.66
CA ASP A 12 -26.42 34.17 -10.25
C ASP A 12 -25.17 33.79 -11.06
N GLY A 13 -25.31 33.08 -12.17
CA GLY A 13 -24.18 32.75 -13.08
C GLY A 13 -23.08 31.87 -12.51
N VAL A 14 -23.23 31.37 -11.28
CA VAL A 14 -22.30 30.46 -10.65
C VAL A 14 -22.68 29.03 -11.04
N THR A 15 -22.00 28.45 -12.03
CA THR A 15 -22.11 27.04 -12.35
C THR A 15 -21.52 26.22 -11.20
N VAL A 16 -22.36 25.83 -10.23
CA VAL A 16 -22.00 24.83 -9.24
C VAL A 16 -21.91 23.50 -9.97
N PHE A 17 -20.70 23.07 -10.30
CA PHE A 17 -20.43 21.71 -10.81
C PHE A 17 -20.78 20.72 -9.69
N ASP A 18 -22.01 20.25 -9.69
CA ASP A 18 -22.44 19.17 -8.80
C ASP A 18 -21.73 17.88 -9.26
N ARG A 19 -20.61 17.57 -8.59
CA ARG A 19 -19.81 16.36 -8.90
C ARG A 19 -20.65 15.15 -8.60
N SER A 20 -20.81 14.29 -9.59
CA SER A 20 -21.59 13.06 -9.42
C SER A 20 -21.01 12.21 -8.27
N PRO A 21 -21.85 11.50 -7.50
CA PRO A 21 -21.39 10.60 -6.44
C PRO A 21 -20.39 9.56 -6.93
N CYS A 22 -20.48 9.15 -8.21
CA CYS A 22 -19.55 8.22 -8.86
C CYS A 22 -18.13 8.80 -8.99
N ASP A 23 -18.02 10.09 -9.37
CA ASP A 23 -16.71 10.74 -9.54
C ASP A 23 -15.97 10.88 -8.20
N LEU A 24 -16.72 11.06 -7.11
CA LEU A 24 -16.16 11.15 -5.77
C LEU A 24 -15.66 9.77 -5.26
N GLU A 25 -16.37 8.70 -5.59
CA GLU A 25 -15.97 7.33 -5.22
C GLU A 25 -14.69 6.93 -5.97
N GLU A 26 -14.62 7.21 -7.26
CA GLU A 26 -13.45 6.92 -8.10
C GLU A 26 -12.21 7.67 -7.59
N LYS A 27 -12.34 8.96 -7.32
CA LYS A 27 -11.25 9.77 -6.75
C LYS A 27 -10.75 9.28 -5.38
N ASN A 28 -11.64 8.74 -4.56
CA ASN A 28 -11.23 8.16 -3.27
C ASN A 28 -10.46 6.84 -3.47
N LYS A 29 -10.82 6.03 -4.46
CA LYS A 29 -10.07 4.81 -4.81
C LYS A 29 -8.66 5.13 -5.31
N GLU A 30 -8.54 6.14 -6.18
CA GLU A 30 -7.23 6.61 -6.66
C GLU A 30 -6.35 7.10 -5.51
N ARG A 31 -6.91 7.93 -4.61
CA ARG A 31 -6.20 8.39 -3.42
C ARG A 31 -5.78 7.25 -2.51
N TYR A 32 -6.65 6.26 -2.34
CA TYR A 32 -6.33 5.07 -1.57
C TYR A 32 -5.14 4.32 -2.20
N LEU A 33 -5.17 4.09 -3.52
CA LEU A 33 -4.07 3.43 -4.22
C LEU A 33 -2.76 4.21 -4.11
N LEU A 34 -2.79 5.53 -4.26
CA LEU A 34 -1.61 6.38 -4.11
C LEU A 34 -1.03 6.31 -2.70
N LEU A 35 -1.86 6.43 -1.66
CA LEU A 35 -1.40 6.49 -0.28
C LEU A 35 -1.00 5.12 0.28
N PHE A 36 -1.73 4.07 -0.04
CA PHE A 36 -1.55 2.74 0.55
C PHE A 36 -0.98 1.70 -0.41
N GLY A 37 -0.97 1.97 -1.71
CA GLY A 37 -0.31 1.15 -2.71
C GLY A 37 1.07 1.69 -3.06
N CYS A 38 1.14 2.90 -3.66
CA CYS A 38 2.40 3.47 -4.11
C CYS A 38 3.23 4.07 -2.97
N GLY A 39 2.57 4.74 -2.00
CA GLY A 39 3.26 5.40 -0.88
C GLY A 39 4.19 4.47 -0.09
N PRO A 40 3.73 3.30 0.39
CA PRO A 40 4.58 2.37 1.12
C PRO A 40 5.78 1.87 0.31
N LEU A 41 5.63 1.66 -1.01
CA LEU A 41 6.75 1.28 -1.87
C LEU A 41 7.81 2.37 -1.96
N VAL A 42 7.37 3.63 -2.11
CA VAL A 42 8.30 4.78 -2.14
C VAL A 42 8.99 4.95 -0.79
N ILE A 43 8.24 4.86 0.32
CA ILE A 43 8.79 4.95 1.67
C ILE A 43 9.78 3.82 1.93
N GLY A 44 9.41 2.59 1.56
CA GLY A 44 10.28 1.42 1.69
C GLY A 44 11.56 1.58 0.87
N PHE A 45 11.45 2.01 -0.38
CA PHE A 45 12.62 2.27 -1.23
C PHE A 45 13.54 3.31 -0.61
N LEU A 46 13.01 4.47 -0.21
CA LEU A 46 13.82 5.54 0.42
C LEU A 46 14.46 5.09 1.74
N TYR A 47 13.71 4.34 2.56
CA TYR A 47 14.22 3.78 3.81
C TYR A 47 15.43 2.88 3.57
N TYR A 48 15.32 1.94 2.63
CA TYR A 48 16.40 1.00 2.35
C TYR A 48 17.58 1.69 1.65
N GLU A 49 17.32 2.60 0.74
CA GLU A 49 18.36 3.35 0.02
C GLU A 49 19.23 4.19 0.98
N LEU A 50 18.58 4.89 1.92
CA LEU A 50 19.27 5.81 2.84
C LEU A 50 19.89 5.10 4.05
N LEU A 51 19.25 4.04 4.56
CA LEU A 51 19.58 3.45 5.84
C LEU A 51 20.14 2.02 5.76
N CYS A 52 19.81 1.28 4.70
CA CYS A 52 20.17 -0.13 4.55
C CYS A 52 20.78 -0.43 3.16
N PRO A 53 21.84 0.27 2.74
CA PRO A 53 22.38 0.18 1.37
C PRO A 53 22.98 -1.19 1.01
N ASP A 54 23.19 -2.06 2.00
CA ASP A 54 23.79 -3.39 1.78
C ASP A 54 22.76 -4.43 1.31
N VAL A 55 21.48 -4.06 1.26
CA VAL A 55 20.42 -4.94 0.75
C VAL A 55 20.61 -5.16 -0.75
N PHE A 56 20.51 -6.43 -1.18
CA PHE A 56 20.76 -6.85 -2.57
C PHE A 56 19.95 -6.04 -3.59
N PHE A 57 18.65 -5.81 -3.31
CA PHE A 57 17.76 -5.07 -4.19
C PHE A 57 18.23 -3.61 -4.42
N VAL A 58 18.65 -2.93 -3.36
CA VAL A 58 19.20 -1.56 -3.42
C VAL A 58 20.45 -1.53 -4.27
N ARG A 59 21.35 -2.49 -4.08
CA ARG A 59 22.57 -2.60 -4.92
C ARG A 59 22.26 -2.80 -6.40
N CYS A 60 21.28 -3.64 -6.72
CA CYS A 60 20.85 -3.85 -8.12
C CYS A 60 20.28 -2.57 -8.74
N ILE A 61 19.43 -1.84 -8.02
CA ILE A 61 18.86 -0.58 -8.52
C ILE A 61 19.94 0.47 -8.72
N ASN A 62 20.85 0.65 -7.76
CA ASN A 62 21.94 1.59 -7.87
C ASN A 62 22.88 1.28 -9.03
N HIS A 63 23.12 0.00 -9.28
CA HIS A 63 23.89 -0.43 -10.45
C HIS A 63 23.15 -0.11 -11.76
N LEU A 64 21.85 -0.34 -11.82
CA LEU A 64 21.02 -0.06 -13.00
C LEU A 64 20.89 1.43 -13.29
N LEU A 65 20.74 2.25 -12.27
CA LEU A 65 20.57 3.70 -12.43
C LEU A 65 21.89 4.46 -12.53
N GLY A 66 23.01 3.80 -12.24
CA GLY A 66 24.34 4.45 -12.20
C GLY A 66 24.46 5.54 -11.13
N TYR A 67 23.60 5.51 -10.11
CA TYR A 67 23.49 6.54 -9.09
C TYR A 67 23.40 5.90 -7.71
N SER A 68 23.97 6.55 -6.70
CA SER A 68 23.80 6.16 -5.29
C SER A 68 23.49 7.39 -4.43
N PHE A 69 22.49 7.28 -3.59
CA PHE A 69 22.17 8.34 -2.63
C PHE A 69 23.25 8.47 -1.56
N GLN A 70 23.43 9.68 -1.07
CA GLN A 70 24.32 9.93 0.07
C GLN A 70 23.76 9.21 1.29
N ARG A 71 24.55 8.30 1.85
CA ARG A 71 24.15 7.43 2.96
C ARG A 71 24.10 8.18 4.28
N LEU A 72 23.08 7.89 5.05
CA LEU A 72 23.00 8.38 6.43
C LEU A 72 23.80 7.46 7.35
N THR A 73 24.71 8.04 8.11
CA THR A 73 25.48 7.30 9.12
C THR A 73 24.62 7.11 10.37
N ILE A 74 24.25 5.86 10.63
CA ILE A 74 23.46 5.54 11.83
C ILE A 74 24.39 5.32 13.00
N PRO A 75 24.19 6.03 14.13
CA PRO A 75 24.98 5.84 15.34
C PRO A 75 24.90 4.39 15.85
N PRO A 76 26.02 3.86 16.42
CA PRO A 76 26.07 2.47 16.91
C PRO A 76 24.99 2.13 17.94
N GLU A 77 24.61 3.09 18.78
CA GLU A 77 23.58 2.95 19.81
C GLU A 77 22.21 2.60 19.21
N PHE A 78 21.87 3.23 18.07
CA PHE A 78 20.63 2.90 17.35
C PHE A 78 20.67 1.51 16.73
N LYS A 79 21.83 1.07 16.22
CA LYS A 79 21.98 -0.28 15.65
C LYS A 79 21.80 -1.38 16.69
N ALA A 80 22.11 -1.12 17.95
CA ALA A 80 21.92 -2.05 19.05
C ALA A 80 20.45 -2.16 19.50
N ASN A 81 19.61 -1.19 19.14
CA ASN A 81 18.21 -1.15 19.54
C ASN A 81 17.40 -2.28 18.88
N CYS A 82 16.60 -3.00 19.68
CA CYS A 82 15.72 -4.06 19.22
C CYS A 82 14.72 -3.57 18.16
N LEU A 83 14.13 -2.37 18.35
CA LEU A 83 13.19 -1.77 17.41
C LEU A 83 13.86 -1.48 16.07
N TRP A 84 15.12 -1.00 16.07
CA TRP A 84 15.87 -0.80 14.84
C TRP A 84 16.07 -2.10 14.07
N ARG A 85 16.46 -3.18 14.77
CA ARG A 85 16.65 -4.50 14.12
C ARG A 85 15.35 -5.05 13.55
N LEU A 86 14.25 -4.92 14.28
CA LEU A 86 12.92 -5.33 13.82
C LEU A 86 12.51 -4.57 12.56
N THR A 87 12.63 -3.23 12.59
CA THR A 87 12.26 -2.38 11.44
C THR A 87 13.14 -2.67 10.23
N ARG A 88 14.46 -2.79 10.46
CA ARG A 88 15.40 -3.09 9.37
C ARG A 88 15.08 -4.41 8.68
N ASN A 89 14.72 -5.44 9.42
CA ASN A 89 14.52 -6.77 8.88
C ASN A 89 13.13 -6.95 8.25
N HIS A 90 12.07 -6.41 8.86
CA HIS A 90 10.69 -6.77 8.52
C HIS A 90 9.86 -5.63 7.90
N LEU A 91 10.38 -4.38 7.87
CA LEU A 91 9.63 -3.25 7.32
C LEU A 91 9.35 -3.40 5.82
N ALA A 92 10.30 -3.96 5.06
CA ALA A 92 10.11 -4.19 3.62
C ALA A 92 8.93 -5.12 3.38
N ASP A 93 8.88 -6.24 4.11
CA ASP A 93 7.85 -7.27 3.96
C ASP A 93 6.48 -6.72 4.30
N PHE A 94 6.39 -5.95 5.39
CA PHE A 94 5.18 -5.23 5.75
C PHE A 94 4.71 -4.27 4.64
N LEU A 95 5.60 -3.38 4.16
CA LEU A 95 5.26 -2.35 3.17
C LEU A 95 4.93 -2.96 1.81
N TRP A 96 5.66 -3.99 1.41
CA TRP A 96 5.40 -4.72 0.17
C TRP A 96 4.03 -5.40 0.19
N ALA A 97 3.73 -6.15 1.25
CA ALA A 97 2.46 -6.85 1.40
C ALA A 97 1.27 -5.88 1.51
N GLN A 98 1.46 -4.73 2.20
CA GLN A 98 0.47 -3.66 2.25
C GLN A 98 0.18 -3.10 0.87
N SER A 99 1.22 -2.84 0.07
CA SER A 99 1.09 -2.28 -1.28
C SER A 99 0.40 -3.26 -2.23
N LEU A 100 0.78 -4.54 -2.18
CA LEU A 100 0.14 -5.61 -2.95
C LEU A 100 -1.36 -5.68 -2.63
N ALA A 101 -1.70 -5.76 -1.34
CA ALA A 101 -3.08 -5.83 -0.90
C ALA A 101 -3.87 -4.58 -1.30
N ALA A 102 -3.29 -3.39 -1.18
CA ALA A 102 -3.93 -2.15 -1.60
C ALA A 102 -4.23 -2.13 -3.10
N ALA A 103 -3.29 -2.57 -3.94
CA ALA A 103 -3.51 -2.70 -5.37
C ALA A 103 -4.63 -3.72 -5.69
N MET A 104 -4.65 -4.85 -5.00
CA MET A 104 -5.69 -5.86 -5.18
C MET A 104 -7.07 -5.38 -4.71
N PHE A 105 -7.17 -4.60 -3.62
CA PHE A 105 -8.42 -3.97 -3.19
C PHE A 105 -8.90 -2.90 -4.19
N TYR A 106 -7.98 -2.15 -4.77
CA TYR A 106 -8.30 -1.18 -5.82
C TYR A 106 -8.89 -1.85 -7.07
N LEU A 107 -8.30 -2.96 -7.52
CA LEU A 107 -8.75 -3.73 -8.68
C LEU A 107 -10.01 -4.56 -8.38
N GLY A 108 -10.20 -4.92 -7.12
CA GLY A 108 -11.34 -5.71 -6.66
C GLY A 108 -12.66 -4.94 -6.70
N SER A 109 -13.77 -5.66 -6.85
CA SER A 109 -15.11 -5.08 -6.79
C SER A 109 -15.55 -4.85 -5.33
N LEU A 110 -16.30 -3.78 -5.08
CA LEU A 110 -16.81 -3.34 -3.78
C LEU A 110 -17.78 -4.29 -3.06
N ARG A 111 -18.11 -5.45 -3.61
CA ARG A 111 -18.99 -6.43 -2.96
C ARG A 111 -18.28 -7.09 -1.77
N ARG A 112 -18.97 -7.21 -0.63
CA ARG A 112 -18.44 -7.75 0.63
C ARG A 112 -17.71 -9.09 0.48
N ARG A 113 -18.29 -10.04 -0.29
CA ARG A 113 -17.65 -11.34 -0.57
C ARG A 113 -16.33 -11.21 -1.32
N LYS A 114 -16.26 -10.26 -2.25
CA LYS A 114 -15.03 -10.02 -3.02
C LYS A 114 -13.93 -9.39 -2.16
N ILE A 115 -14.25 -8.57 -1.16
CA ILE A 115 -13.28 -8.02 -0.22
C ILE A 115 -12.60 -9.16 0.58
N LEU A 116 -13.38 -10.12 1.08
CA LEU A 116 -12.83 -11.27 1.81
C LEU A 116 -11.96 -12.15 0.92
N ILE A 117 -12.39 -12.40 -0.31
CA ILE A 117 -11.61 -13.15 -1.29
C ILE A 117 -10.30 -12.41 -1.61
N THR A 118 -10.35 -11.09 -1.83
CA THR A 118 -9.17 -10.28 -2.10
C THR A 118 -8.21 -10.29 -0.91
N PHE A 119 -8.73 -10.18 0.31
CA PHE A 119 -7.91 -10.30 1.53
C PHE A 119 -7.23 -11.67 1.61
N ALA A 120 -8.00 -12.75 1.48
CA ALA A 120 -7.46 -14.11 1.53
C ALA A 120 -6.41 -14.34 0.43
N LEU A 121 -6.67 -13.87 -0.78
CA LEU A 121 -5.73 -14.01 -1.91
C LEU A 121 -4.45 -13.21 -1.66
N SER A 122 -4.53 -11.97 -1.18
CA SER A 122 -3.35 -11.18 -0.84
C SER A 122 -2.52 -11.83 0.26
N ALA A 123 -3.18 -12.32 1.32
CA ALA A 123 -2.51 -13.03 2.42
C ALA A 123 -1.85 -14.33 1.93
N THR A 124 -2.53 -15.09 1.07
CA THR A 124 -1.99 -16.31 0.48
C THR A 124 -0.75 -16.03 -0.37
N ILE A 125 -0.80 -15.03 -1.25
CA ILE A 125 0.35 -14.67 -2.09
C ILE A 125 1.53 -14.23 -1.21
N ALA A 126 1.30 -13.37 -0.22
CA ALA A 126 2.33 -12.92 0.71
C ALA A 126 2.98 -14.12 1.43
N THR A 127 2.18 -15.01 2.02
CA THR A 127 2.68 -16.18 2.72
C THR A 127 3.42 -17.15 1.79
N LEU A 128 2.93 -17.36 0.56
CA LEU A 128 3.60 -18.24 -0.41
C LEU A 128 4.97 -17.71 -0.80
N MET A 129 5.15 -16.40 -0.91
CA MET A 129 6.46 -15.81 -1.21
C MET A 129 7.48 -16.13 -0.14
N GLU A 130 7.10 -16.18 1.15
CA GLU A 130 7.96 -16.61 2.24
C GLU A 130 8.22 -18.12 2.24
N LEU A 131 7.19 -18.93 1.99
CA LEU A 131 7.34 -20.37 1.93
C LEU A 131 8.27 -20.83 0.80
N ILE A 132 8.30 -20.10 -0.31
CA ILE A 132 9.23 -20.37 -1.42
C ILE A 132 10.69 -20.22 -0.96
N GLN A 133 10.97 -19.32 0.00
CA GLN A 133 12.33 -19.11 0.54
C GLN A 133 12.85 -20.31 1.37
N ILE A 134 11.99 -21.20 1.81
CA ILE A 134 12.40 -22.47 2.46
C ILE A 134 13.11 -23.40 1.47
N SER A 135 12.92 -23.18 0.17
CA SER A 135 13.53 -24.02 -0.86
C SER A 135 15.07 -23.92 -0.82
N PRO A 136 15.80 -25.04 -0.79
CA PRO A 136 17.25 -25.04 -0.79
C PRO A 136 17.87 -24.46 -2.07
N TYR A 137 17.07 -24.26 -3.11
CA TYR A 137 17.51 -23.64 -4.37
C TYR A 137 17.49 -22.11 -4.35
N ILE A 138 16.90 -21.49 -3.32
CA ILE A 138 16.79 -20.05 -3.18
C ILE A 138 17.71 -19.62 -2.04
N LEU A 139 18.71 -18.80 -2.35
CA LEU A 139 19.69 -18.27 -1.41
C LEU A 139 19.10 -17.13 -0.52
N LEU A 140 17.87 -17.28 -0.06
CA LEU A 140 17.21 -16.34 0.85
C LEU A 140 17.00 -17.00 2.20
N THR A 141 17.02 -16.22 3.26
CA THR A 141 16.82 -16.71 4.63
C THR A 141 15.34 -16.59 4.98
N TYR A 142 14.70 -17.73 5.22
CA TYR A 142 13.35 -17.78 5.77
C TYR A 142 13.32 -17.24 7.21
N ASP A 143 12.41 -16.31 7.49
CA ASP A 143 12.10 -15.85 8.84
C ASP A 143 10.58 -15.86 9.06
N SER A 144 10.12 -16.57 10.08
CA SER A 144 8.69 -16.62 10.42
C SER A 144 8.10 -15.26 10.81
N PHE A 145 8.92 -14.32 11.28
CA PHE A 145 8.48 -12.95 11.55
C PHE A 145 8.13 -12.16 10.28
N ASP A 146 8.70 -12.52 9.13
CA ASP A 146 8.36 -11.90 7.84
C ASP A 146 6.92 -12.22 7.45
N ILE A 147 6.45 -13.45 7.71
CA ILE A 147 5.03 -13.81 7.53
C ILE A 147 4.13 -12.94 8.40
N VAL A 148 4.50 -12.72 9.67
CA VAL A 148 3.72 -11.88 10.57
C VAL A 148 3.69 -10.44 10.08
N ALA A 149 4.83 -9.90 9.66
CA ALA A 149 4.94 -8.56 9.11
C ALA A 149 4.06 -8.39 7.86
N GLN A 150 4.10 -9.35 6.94
CA GLN A 150 3.30 -9.35 5.73
C GLN A 150 1.80 -9.42 6.02
N LEU A 151 1.36 -10.30 6.92
CA LEU A 151 -0.05 -10.38 7.32
C LEU A 151 -0.54 -9.08 7.96
N LEU A 152 0.28 -8.42 8.78
CA LEU A 152 -0.02 -7.10 9.33
C LEU A 152 -0.12 -6.05 8.22
N GLY A 153 0.72 -6.12 7.20
CA GLY A 153 0.66 -5.26 6.02
C GLY A 153 -0.66 -5.42 5.27
N VAL A 154 -1.06 -6.65 4.96
CA VAL A 154 -2.34 -6.96 4.30
C VAL A 154 -3.52 -6.47 5.13
N PHE A 155 -3.48 -6.67 6.46
CA PHE A 155 -4.54 -6.24 7.37
C PHE A 155 -4.63 -4.71 7.46
N SER A 156 -3.51 -4.01 7.48
CA SER A 156 -3.48 -2.54 7.47
C SER A 156 -4.10 -1.96 6.19
N ALA A 157 -3.85 -2.57 5.03
CA ALA A 157 -4.49 -2.20 3.77
C ALA A 157 -6.01 -2.40 3.80
N LEU A 158 -6.50 -3.48 4.43
CA LEU A 158 -7.93 -3.72 4.60
C LEU A 158 -8.59 -2.66 5.50
N ILE A 159 -7.96 -2.31 6.62
CA ILE A 159 -8.44 -1.24 7.52
C ILE A 159 -8.51 0.09 6.77
N ALA A 160 -7.43 0.45 6.09
CA ALA A 160 -7.37 1.66 5.31
C ALA A 160 -8.46 1.70 4.23
N TRP A 161 -8.68 0.59 3.50
CA TRP A 161 -9.77 0.47 2.54
C TRP A 161 -11.13 0.74 3.17
N HIS A 162 -11.37 0.16 4.34
CA HIS A 162 -12.62 0.36 5.08
C HIS A 162 -12.85 1.83 5.46
N ILE A 163 -11.81 2.50 5.97
CA ILE A 163 -11.88 3.89 6.38
C ILE A 163 -12.10 4.81 5.17
N PHE A 164 -11.34 4.63 4.09
CA PHE A 164 -11.39 5.51 2.94
C PHE A 164 -12.65 5.37 2.08
N ILE A 165 -13.15 4.14 1.96
CA ILE A 165 -14.24 3.85 1.01
C ILE A 165 -15.60 3.75 1.72
N ARG A 166 -15.69 3.16 2.92
CA ARG A 166 -16.98 2.96 3.61
C ARG A 166 -17.47 4.15 4.42
N LYS A 167 -16.59 4.87 5.13
CA LYS A 167 -17.02 5.97 6.00
C LYS A 167 -17.79 7.07 5.26
N LYS A 168 -17.54 7.27 3.96
CA LYS A 168 -18.23 8.30 3.19
C LYS A 168 -19.61 7.90 2.67
N LYS A 169 -19.96 6.60 2.63
CA LYS A 169 -21.33 6.20 2.24
C LYS A 169 -22.38 6.58 3.30
N GLY A 170 -22.01 6.60 4.58
CA GLY A 170 -22.90 7.04 5.67
C GLY A 170 -23.25 8.52 5.60
N PHE A 171 -22.29 9.38 5.26
CA PHE A 171 -22.48 10.84 5.25
C PHE A 171 -23.39 11.35 4.12
N ILE A 172 -23.51 10.60 3.02
CA ILE A 172 -24.36 10.96 1.88
C ILE A 172 -25.84 10.59 2.14
N HIS A 173 -26.09 9.58 2.97
CA HIS A 173 -27.46 9.15 3.30
C HIS A 173 -28.14 10.03 4.37
N GLU A 174 -27.37 10.72 5.23
CA GLU A 174 -27.92 11.60 6.25
C GLU A 174 -28.33 13.00 5.71
N ARG A 175 -27.96 13.34 4.47
CA ARG A 175 -28.31 14.65 3.85
C ARG A 175 -29.49 14.56 2.86
N ARG A 176 -30.20 13.45 2.82
CA ARG A 176 -31.46 13.31 2.06
C ARG A 176 -32.64 13.17 2.99
#